data_6be71fbed4c467ae72d929b2803c206d
#
_entry.id   6be71fbed4c467ae72d929b2803c206d
#
_cell.length_a   1.000
_cell.length_b   1.000
_cell.length_c   1.000
_cell.angle_alpha   90.00
_cell.angle_beta   90.00
_cell.angle_gamma   90.00
#
_symmetry.space_group_name_H-M   'P 1'
#
loop_
_entity.id
_entity.type
_entity.pdbx_description
1 polymer ?
#
loop_
_entity_poly.entity_id
_entity_poly.type
_entity_poly.pdbx_seq_one_letter_code
_entity_poly.pdbx_strand_id
1 'polypeptide(L)'
;MVSLDQLQHLARQHGTPLFVVDHDELRRNYAQFKQGLPRVQVYYAVKANPDPAIVKTFYEAGAGFDVASMPEFRIVHQYIEHLPEPERQAWIWDKIIYANPIKANETLRELDPYKPLVTFDNAEEIGKIRNYAPHAGLVLRLWVPNTGSVVELSTKFGAAPGEAVDLILAADKAGLKVEGLSFHVGSQATNFENYVAALNLAANVFQEARDRGYTRMNLVDIGGGFPVPYDATVKPFAELAGIINSELDRLFPQDIQILAEPGRFLVATAAVAISQIIGK
;
A
#
# COMPACT_ATOMS: atom_id res chain seq x y z
N MET A 1 17.23 -18.18 3.58
CA MET A 1 18.23 -17.13 3.93
C MET A 1 19.58 -17.52 3.40
N VAL A 2 20.36 -16.58 2.87
CA VAL A 2 21.74 -16.77 2.38
C VAL A 2 22.63 -17.17 3.57
N SER A 3 23.48 -18.19 3.40
CA SER A 3 24.37 -18.68 4.48
C SER A 3 25.52 -17.72 4.74
N LEU A 4 26.15 -17.80 5.92
CA LEU A 4 27.30 -16.96 6.28
C LEU A 4 28.46 -17.15 5.28
N ASP A 5 28.72 -18.39 4.84
CA ASP A 5 29.79 -18.69 3.88
C ASP A 5 29.52 -18.03 2.51
N GLN A 6 28.26 -18.06 2.05
CA GLN A 6 27.85 -17.36 0.83
C GLN A 6 28.01 -15.84 0.96
N LEU A 7 27.62 -15.26 2.09
CA LEU A 7 27.78 -13.84 2.37
C LEU A 7 29.26 -13.42 2.37
N GLN A 8 30.13 -14.21 3.00
CA GLN A 8 31.58 -13.98 2.99
C GLN A 8 32.18 -14.13 1.60
N HIS A 9 31.70 -15.10 0.81
CA HIS A 9 32.15 -15.27 -0.58
C HIS A 9 31.78 -14.03 -1.43
N LEU A 10 30.53 -13.58 -1.34
CA LEU A 10 30.05 -12.37 -2.04
C LEU A 10 30.82 -11.12 -1.63
N ALA A 11 31.10 -10.95 -0.33
CA ALA A 11 31.90 -9.83 0.17
C ALA A 11 33.35 -9.85 -0.37
N ARG A 12 33.97 -11.02 -0.51
CA ARG A 12 35.30 -11.15 -1.15
C ARG A 12 35.28 -10.84 -2.64
N GLN A 13 34.21 -11.21 -3.32
CA GLN A 13 34.06 -11.02 -4.77
C GLN A 13 33.71 -9.56 -5.13
N HIS A 14 32.83 -8.91 -4.36
CA HIS A 14 32.25 -7.61 -4.71
C HIS A 14 32.74 -6.46 -3.81
N GLY A 15 33.45 -6.77 -2.72
CA GLY A 15 33.90 -5.79 -1.73
C GLY A 15 32.79 -5.45 -0.72
N THR A 16 33.09 -4.48 0.14
CA THR A 16 32.18 -3.91 1.15
C THR A 16 32.19 -2.39 1.07
N PRO A 17 31.10 -1.66 1.43
CA PRO A 17 29.82 -2.19 1.90
C PRO A 17 29.03 -2.89 0.78
N LEU A 18 28.29 -3.93 1.15
CA LEU A 18 27.49 -4.73 0.20
C LEU A 18 26.10 -5.01 0.80
N PHE A 19 25.04 -4.80 0.01
CA PHE A 19 23.70 -5.32 0.30
C PHE A 19 23.44 -6.58 -0.53
N VAL A 20 22.99 -7.64 0.16
CA VAL A 20 22.59 -8.90 -0.47
C VAL A 20 21.10 -9.07 -0.25
N VAL A 21 20.35 -9.29 -1.32
CA VAL A 21 18.90 -9.52 -1.27
C VAL A 21 18.61 -10.98 -1.68
N ASP A 22 17.88 -11.68 -0.81
CA ASP A 22 17.41 -13.06 -1.04
C ASP A 22 16.00 -13.02 -1.66
N HIS A 23 15.90 -13.28 -2.95
CA HIS A 23 14.63 -13.27 -3.67
C HIS A 23 13.68 -14.41 -3.27
N ASP A 24 14.21 -15.53 -2.76
CA ASP A 24 13.35 -16.59 -2.24
C ASP A 24 12.71 -16.18 -0.91
N GLU A 25 13.41 -15.37 -0.10
CA GLU A 25 12.81 -14.78 1.10
C GLU A 25 11.71 -13.78 0.74
N LEU A 26 11.89 -12.94 -0.29
CA LEU A 26 10.84 -12.05 -0.79
C LEU A 26 9.57 -12.84 -1.15
N ARG A 27 9.72 -13.95 -1.89
CA ARG A 27 8.60 -14.82 -2.29
C ARG A 27 7.94 -15.48 -1.06
N ARG A 28 8.73 -15.92 -0.07
CA ARG A 28 8.22 -16.49 1.18
C ARG A 28 7.39 -15.48 1.96
N ASN A 29 7.90 -14.25 2.12
CA ASN A 29 7.19 -13.17 2.82
C ASN A 29 5.85 -12.84 2.15
N TYR A 30 5.86 -12.76 0.81
CA TYR A 30 4.63 -12.54 0.03
C TYR A 30 3.63 -13.69 0.21
N ALA A 31 4.09 -14.93 0.12
CA ALA A 31 3.23 -16.10 0.31
C ALA A 31 2.67 -16.17 1.74
N GLN A 32 3.48 -15.87 2.77
CA GLN A 32 3.06 -15.80 4.16
C GLN A 32 1.97 -14.74 4.37
N PHE A 33 2.14 -13.55 3.76
CA PHE A 33 1.15 -12.48 3.85
C PHE A 33 -0.18 -12.91 3.22
N LYS A 34 -0.14 -13.44 2.00
CA LYS A 34 -1.33 -13.95 1.29
C LYS A 34 -2.05 -15.08 2.05
N GLN A 35 -1.28 -15.99 2.63
CA GLN A 35 -1.85 -17.10 3.41
C GLN A 35 -2.53 -16.60 4.70
N GLY A 36 -1.91 -15.61 5.37
CA GLY A 36 -2.46 -15.03 6.60
C GLY A 36 -3.71 -14.19 6.38
N LEU A 37 -3.79 -13.49 5.24
CA LEU A 37 -4.88 -12.57 4.90
C LEU A 37 -5.49 -12.95 3.53
N PRO A 38 -6.25 -14.06 3.43
CA PRO A 38 -6.69 -14.62 2.15
C PRO A 38 -7.69 -13.73 1.37
N ARG A 39 -8.46 -12.86 2.06
CA ARG A 39 -9.36 -11.86 1.43
C ARG A 39 -8.61 -10.66 0.87
N VAL A 40 -7.35 -10.45 1.29
CA VAL A 40 -6.62 -9.22 1.01
C VAL A 40 -5.75 -9.37 -0.22
N GLN A 41 -5.91 -8.47 -1.18
CA GLN A 41 -5.00 -8.31 -2.30
C GLN A 41 -3.75 -7.55 -1.84
N VAL A 42 -2.57 -8.09 -2.14
CA VAL A 42 -1.29 -7.55 -1.69
C VAL A 42 -0.76 -6.58 -2.74
N TYR A 43 -0.59 -5.31 -2.35
CA TYR A 43 0.04 -4.27 -3.15
C TYR A 43 1.40 -3.94 -2.53
N TYR A 44 2.47 -4.33 -3.20
CA TYR A 44 3.81 -4.02 -2.72
C TYR A 44 4.06 -2.52 -2.72
N ALA A 45 4.37 -1.95 -1.55
CA ALA A 45 4.74 -0.54 -1.43
C ALA A 45 6.18 -0.32 -1.97
N VAL A 46 6.28 0.14 -3.22
CA VAL A 46 7.56 0.26 -3.95
C VAL A 46 8.58 1.12 -3.23
N LYS A 47 8.12 2.16 -2.51
CA LYS A 47 8.96 3.02 -1.65
C LYS A 47 9.79 2.29 -0.60
N ALA A 48 9.44 1.05 -0.24
CA ALA A 48 10.21 0.25 0.72
C ALA A 48 11.55 -0.22 0.15
N ASN A 49 11.59 -0.60 -1.12
CA ASN A 49 12.79 -0.82 -1.91
C ASN A 49 12.45 -0.81 -3.41
N PRO A 50 12.79 0.27 -4.14
CA PRO A 50 12.41 0.43 -5.55
C PRO A 50 13.35 -0.29 -6.52
N ASP A 51 14.22 -1.19 -6.06
CA ASP A 51 15.09 -1.95 -6.96
C ASP A 51 14.26 -2.73 -7.99
N PRO A 52 14.53 -2.57 -9.31
CA PRO A 52 13.76 -3.23 -10.35
C PRO A 52 13.70 -4.76 -10.21
N ALA A 53 14.76 -5.41 -9.72
CA ALA A 53 14.76 -6.86 -9.55
C ALA A 53 13.81 -7.31 -8.43
N ILE A 54 13.67 -6.51 -7.36
CA ILE A 54 12.68 -6.74 -6.29
C ILE A 54 11.27 -6.55 -6.82
N VAL A 55 11.02 -5.44 -7.52
CA VAL A 55 9.71 -5.16 -8.15
C VAL A 55 9.33 -6.29 -9.12
N LYS A 56 10.30 -6.76 -9.96
CA LYS A 56 10.09 -7.91 -10.85
C LYS A 56 9.67 -9.17 -10.10
N THR A 57 10.31 -9.46 -8.97
CA THR A 57 9.99 -10.64 -8.15
C THR A 57 8.54 -10.59 -7.65
N PHE A 58 8.05 -9.44 -7.19
CA PHE A 58 6.67 -9.29 -6.77
C PHE A 58 5.68 -9.26 -7.95
N TYR A 59 6.06 -8.67 -9.10
CA TYR A 59 5.28 -8.74 -10.32
C TYR A 59 5.06 -10.21 -10.76
N GLU A 60 6.12 -11.01 -10.81
CA GLU A 60 6.07 -12.44 -11.13
C GLU A 60 5.26 -13.26 -10.12
N ALA A 61 5.23 -12.82 -8.86
CA ALA A 61 4.39 -13.42 -7.80
C ALA A 61 2.90 -13.02 -7.89
N GLY A 62 2.54 -12.08 -8.78
CA GLY A 62 1.16 -11.62 -8.99
C GLY A 62 0.70 -10.52 -8.02
N ALA A 63 1.64 -9.81 -7.38
CA ALA A 63 1.32 -8.66 -6.53
C ALA A 63 0.75 -7.48 -7.34
N GLY A 64 -0.05 -6.64 -6.68
CA GLY A 64 -0.26 -5.24 -7.05
C GLY A 64 0.85 -4.35 -6.51
N PHE A 65 0.75 -3.04 -6.75
CA PHE A 65 1.78 -2.07 -6.38
C PHE A 65 1.18 -0.77 -5.83
N ASP A 66 1.63 -0.36 -4.65
CA ASP A 66 1.50 1.00 -4.14
C ASP A 66 2.70 1.80 -4.63
N VAL A 67 2.42 2.80 -5.45
CA VAL A 67 3.42 3.75 -5.96
C VAL A 67 3.12 5.16 -5.44
N ALA A 68 4.15 5.86 -5.00
CA ALA A 68 4.04 7.22 -4.45
C ALA A 68 4.64 8.30 -5.36
N SER A 69 5.23 7.90 -6.49
CA SER A 69 5.88 8.80 -7.46
C SER A 69 5.83 8.24 -8.88
N MET A 70 5.98 9.11 -9.88
CA MET A 70 6.07 8.67 -11.28
C MET A 70 7.28 7.77 -11.59
N PRO A 71 8.47 7.99 -11.02
CA PRO A 71 9.57 7.01 -11.15
C PRO A 71 9.18 5.61 -10.68
N GLU A 72 8.51 5.47 -9.53
CA GLU A 72 8.03 4.17 -9.04
C GLU A 72 6.97 3.57 -9.99
N PHE A 73 6.03 4.39 -10.47
CA PHE A 73 5.03 3.96 -11.46
C PHE A 73 5.71 3.40 -12.72
N ARG A 74 6.72 4.08 -13.25
CA ARG A 74 7.45 3.64 -14.45
C ARG A 74 8.21 2.35 -14.25
N ILE A 75 8.80 2.11 -13.04
CA ILE A 75 9.45 0.83 -12.71
C ILE A 75 8.45 -0.33 -12.77
N VAL A 76 7.20 -0.12 -12.37
CA VAL A 76 6.16 -1.14 -12.48
C VAL A 76 5.65 -1.26 -13.92
N HIS A 77 5.37 -0.12 -14.56
CA HIS A 77 4.77 -0.06 -15.89
C HIS A 77 5.59 -0.78 -16.97
N GLN A 78 6.95 -0.75 -16.90
CA GLN A 78 7.83 -1.44 -17.85
C GLN A 78 7.52 -2.94 -18.02
N TYR A 79 6.98 -3.59 -16.98
CA TYR A 79 6.66 -5.03 -17.04
C TYR A 79 5.35 -5.33 -17.77
N ILE A 80 4.53 -4.31 -18.04
CA ILE A 80 3.24 -4.44 -18.71
C ILE A 80 3.17 -3.69 -20.05
N GLU A 81 4.23 -3.01 -20.47
CA GLU A 81 4.28 -2.27 -21.75
C GLU A 81 3.98 -3.15 -22.96
N HIS A 82 4.31 -4.44 -22.89
CA HIS A 82 4.07 -5.42 -23.94
C HIS A 82 2.59 -5.83 -24.08
N LEU A 83 1.74 -5.52 -23.08
CA LEU A 83 0.32 -5.84 -23.12
C LEU A 83 -0.44 -4.92 -24.09
N PRO A 84 -1.43 -5.43 -24.83
CA PRO A 84 -2.36 -4.59 -25.59
C PRO A 84 -3.04 -3.56 -24.69
N GLU A 85 -3.39 -2.40 -25.26
CA GLU A 85 -3.93 -1.27 -24.49
C GLU A 85 -5.11 -1.64 -23.58
N PRO A 86 -6.15 -2.39 -23.99
CA PRO A 86 -7.25 -2.73 -23.10
C PRO A 86 -6.82 -3.60 -21.91
N GLU A 87 -5.91 -4.55 -22.13
CA GLU A 87 -5.40 -5.44 -21.08
C GLU A 87 -4.49 -4.68 -20.12
N ARG A 88 -3.61 -3.83 -20.66
CA ARG A 88 -2.73 -2.98 -19.85
C ARG A 88 -3.53 -2.05 -18.96
N GLN A 89 -4.58 -1.41 -19.49
CA GLN A 89 -5.47 -0.53 -18.72
C GLN A 89 -6.19 -1.30 -17.60
N ALA A 90 -6.72 -2.48 -17.90
CA ALA A 90 -7.37 -3.35 -16.90
C ALA A 90 -6.38 -3.78 -15.81
N TRP A 91 -5.14 -4.10 -16.20
CA TRP A 91 -4.08 -4.47 -15.26
C TRP A 91 -3.70 -3.30 -14.34
N ILE A 92 -3.54 -2.09 -14.90
CA ILE A 92 -3.25 -0.88 -14.11
C ILE A 92 -4.34 -0.65 -13.08
N TRP A 93 -5.61 -0.73 -13.50
CA TRP A 93 -6.75 -0.56 -12.61
C TRP A 93 -6.80 -1.57 -11.46
N ASP A 94 -6.50 -2.83 -11.75
CA ASP A 94 -6.54 -3.93 -10.77
C ASP A 94 -5.28 -4.04 -9.91
N LYS A 95 -4.15 -3.47 -10.35
CA LYS A 95 -2.84 -3.75 -9.75
C LYS A 95 -2.03 -2.53 -9.36
N ILE A 96 -2.46 -1.31 -9.67
CA ILE A 96 -1.71 -0.10 -9.28
C ILE A 96 -2.61 0.87 -8.54
N ILE A 97 -2.16 1.31 -7.37
CA ILE A 97 -2.68 2.47 -6.67
C ILE A 97 -1.57 3.52 -6.53
N TYR A 98 -1.88 4.77 -6.91
CA TYR A 98 -1.01 5.90 -6.61
C TYR A 98 -1.38 6.46 -5.24
N ALA A 99 -0.69 5.97 -4.20
CA ALA A 99 -1.07 6.14 -2.80
C ALA A 99 -0.50 7.42 -2.13
N ASN A 100 -0.02 8.40 -2.90
CA ASN A 100 0.37 9.70 -2.37
C ASN A 100 -0.82 10.67 -2.41
N PRO A 101 -1.37 11.11 -1.24
CA PRO A 101 -2.54 11.99 -1.21
C PRO A 101 -2.30 13.34 -1.88
N ILE A 102 -1.08 13.85 -1.89
CA ILE A 102 -0.72 15.16 -2.45
C ILE A 102 0.08 14.95 -3.75
N LYS A 103 -0.42 15.44 -4.88
CA LYS A 103 0.19 15.26 -6.20
C LYS A 103 0.42 16.60 -6.88
N ALA A 104 1.55 16.78 -7.55
CA ALA A 104 1.76 17.91 -8.44
C ALA A 104 0.80 17.85 -9.66
N ASN A 105 0.47 19.00 -10.25
CA ASN A 105 -0.40 19.05 -11.42
C ASN A 105 0.20 18.28 -12.61
N GLU A 106 1.51 18.34 -12.77
CA GLU A 106 2.27 17.63 -13.80
C GLU A 106 2.14 16.11 -13.61
N THR A 107 2.24 15.64 -12.36
CA THR A 107 2.04 14.21 -12.01
C THR A 107 0.63 13.74 -12.39
N LEU A 108 -0.39 14.55 -12.08
CA LEU A 108 -1.77 14.21 -12.42
C LEU A 108 -1.98 14.15 -13.96
N ARG A 109 -1.45 15.10 -14.71
CA ARG A 109 -1.51 15.07 -16.19
C ARG A 109 -0.82 13.84 -16.77
N GLU A 110 0.30 13.42 -16.17
CA GLU A 110 1.03 12.24 -16.61
C GLU A 110 0.28 10.94 -16.26
N LEU A 111 -0.44 10.91 -15.13
CA LEU A 111 -1.24 9.75 -14.68
C LEU A 111 -2.55 9.56 -15.45
N ASP A 112 -3.18 10.65 -15.93
CA ASP A 112 -4.53 10.59 -16.52
C ASP A 112 -4.69 9.58 -17.67
N PRO A 113 -3.75 9.44 -18.62
CA PRO A 113 -3.85 8.43 -19.68
C PRO A 113 -3.90 6.99 -19.16
N TYR A 114 -3.33 6.74 -17.99
CA TYR A 114 -3.27 5.42 -17.38
C TYR A 114 -4.49 5.09 -16.50
N LYS A 115 -5.30 6.09 -16.12
CA LYS A 115 -6.54 5.96 -15.33
C LYS A 115 -6.36 5.06 -14.09
N PRO A 116 -5.32 5.26 -13.26
CA PRO A 116 -5.10 4.43 -12.08
C PRO A 116 -6.06 4.80 -10.95
N LEU A 117 -6.04 4.00 -9.88
CA LEU A 117 -6.53 4.45 -8.58
C LEU A 117 -5.58 5.50 -8.01
N VAL A 118 -6.11 6.59 -7.46
CA VAL A 118 -5.34 7.67 -6.81
C VAL A 118 -5.92 8.02 -5.44
N THR A 119 -5.08 8.20 -4.45
CA THR A 119 -5.54 8.63 -3.12
C THR A 119 -5.69 10.15 -3.04
N PHE A 120 -6.65 10.60 -2.23
CA PHE A 120 -6.82 12.01 -1.85
C PHE A 120 -7.30 12.09 -0.40
N ASP A 121 -7.16 13.23 0.25
CA ASP A 121 -7.57 13.44 1.64
C ASP A 121 -8.07 14.87 1.96
N ASN A 122 -8.24 15.70 0.94
CA ASN A 122 -8.70 17.09 1.12
C ASN A 122 -9.42 17.63 -0.14
N ALA A 123 -10.10 18.75 0.02
CA ALA A 123 -10.91 19.36 -1.05
C ALA A 123 -10.08 19.96 -2.20
N GLU A 124 -8.89 20.46 -1.94
CA GLU A 124 -8.00 21.05 -2.96
C GLU A 124 -7.56 19.96 -3.95
N GLU A 125 -7.28 18.74 -3.49
CA GLU A 125 -6.96 17.62 -4.38
C GLU A 125 -8.11 17.26 -5.32
N ILE A 126 -9.37 17.35 -4.87
CA ILE A 126 -10.54 17.11 -5.72
C ILE A 126 -10.52 18.06 -6.94
N GLY A 127 -10.26 19.36 -6.71
CA GLY A 127 -10.16 20.34 -7.77
C GLY A 127 -9.02 20.06 -8.75
N LYS A 128 -7.87 19.64 -8.24
CA LYS A 128 -6.69 19.27 -9.04
C LYS A 128 -6.97 18.02 -9.88
N ILE A 129 -7.49 16.94 -9.26
CA ILE A 129 -7.79 15.69 -9.95
C ILE A 129 -8.82 15.94 -11.07
N ARG A 130 -9.90 16.68 -10.78
CA ARG A 130 -10.90 17.05 -11.79
C ARG A 130 -10.28 17.72 -13.02
N ASN A 131 -9.30 18.60 -12.79
CA ASN A 131 -8.72 19.40 -13.88
C ASN A 131 -7.62 18.67 -14.65
N TYR A 132 -6.91 17.71 -14.02
CA TYR A 132 -5.68 17.16 -14.57
C TYR A 132 -5.67 15.64 -14.69
N ALA A 133 -6.55 14.92 -13.97
CA ALA A 133 -6.69 13.46 -14.03
C ALA A 133 -8.16 13.01 -13.86
N PRO A 134 -9.11 13.54 -14.67
CA PRO A 134 -10.53 13.29 -14.48
C PRO A 134 -10.96 11.83 -14.69
N HIS A 135 -10.09 11.00 -15.26
CA HIS A 135 -10.37 9.58 -15.54
C HIS A 135 -9.84 8.63 -14.45
N ALA A 136 -9.14 9.14 -13.45
CA ALA A 136 -8.65 8.35 -12.32
C ALA A 136 -9.80 7.92 -11.39
N GLY A 137 -9.69 6.71 -10.81
CA GLY A 137 -10.55 6.30 -9.71
C GLY A 137 -10.03 6.85 -8.38
N LEU A 138 -10.89 7.41 -7.53
CA LEU A 138 -10.48 8.05 -6.29
C LEU A 138 -10.62 7.12 -5.09
N VAL A 139 -9.61 7.14 -4.21
CA VAL A 139 -9.64 6.45 -2.92
C VAL A 139 -9.40 7.48 -1.82
N LEU A 140 -10.39 7.69 -0.95
CA LEU A 140 -10.28 8.66 0.14
C LEU A 140 -9.44 8.06 1.27
N ARG A 141 -8.32 8.71 1.60
CA ARG A 141 -7.50 8.34 2.73
C ARG A 141 -8.05 8.93 4.02
N LEU A 142 -8.34 8.07 5.01
CA LEU A 142 -8.83 8.46 6.33
C LEU A 142 -7.68 8.71 7.30
N TRP A 143 -7.86 9.70 8.14
CA TRP A 143 -7.08 9.81 9.36
C TRP A 143 -7.49 8.70 10.34
N VAL A 144 -6.52 7.99 10.91
CA VAL A 144 -6.74 6.91 11.88
C VAL A 144 -5.72 6.99 13.01
N PRO A 145 -6.03 6.44 14.21
CA PRO A 145 -5.06 6.33 15.30
C PRO A 145 -3.83 5.52 14.86
N ASN A 146 -2.64 5.93 15.33
CA ASN A 146 -1.36 5.31 14.99
C ASN A 146 -0.41 5.19 16.20
N THR A 147 -0.95 5.12 17.41
CA THR A 147 -0.19 4.97 18.66
C THR A 147 0.62 3.68 18.67
N GLY A 148 1.90 3.76 19.09
CA GLY A 148 2.80 2.60 19.12
C GLY A 148 3.38 2.19 17.76
N SER A 149 3.25 3.03 16.72
CA SER A 149 4.01 2.90 15.48
C SER A 149 5.34 3.64 15.59
N VAL A 150 6.38 3.12 14.91
CA VAL A 150 7.71 3.77 14.87
C VAL A 150 7.67 5.08 14.09
N VAL A 151 6.82 5.15 13.04
CA VAL A 151 6.59 6.37 12.27
C VAL A 151 5.11 6.67 12.22
N GLU A 152 4.71 7.76 12.87
CA GLU A 152 3.34 8.26 12.88
C GLU A 152 3.04 9.06 11.61
N LEU A 153 2.12 8.58 10.78
CA LEU A 153 1.74 9.21 9.50
C LEU A 153 0.48 10.06 9.60
N SER A 154 -0.36 9.81 10.59
CA SER A 154 -1.64 10.53 10.80
C SER A 154 -1.45 12.00 11.21
N THR A 155 -0.22 12.41 11.55
CA THR A 155 0.12 13.83 11.76
C THR A 155 0.20 14.63 10.45
N LYS A 156 0.25 13.96 9.30
CA LYS A 156 0.47 14.59 7.98
C LYS A 156 -0.63 14.31 6.97
N PHE A 157 -1.31 13.18 7.07
CA PHE A 157 -2.18 12.67 6.03
C PHE A 157 -3.48 12.13 6.61
N GLY A 158 -4.51 12.16 5.78
CA GLY A 158 -5.82 11.58 6.04
C GLY A 158 -6.88 12.62 6.39
N ALA A 159 -8.02 12.50 5.75
CA ALA A 159 -9.23 13.28 6.06
C ALA A 159 -9.77 12.91 7.44
N ALA A 160 -10.20 13.90 8.21
CA ALA A 160 -10.88 13.64 9.47
C ALA A 160 -12.17 12.81 9.24
N PRO A 161 -12.46 11.80 10.07
CA PRO A 161 -13.65 10.95 9.87
C PRO A 161 -14.94 11.75 9.72
N GLY A 162 -15.10 12.85 10.49
CA GLY A 162 -16.29 13.72 10.40
C GLY A 162 -16.42 14.53 9.12
N GLU A 163 -15.37 14.63 8.30
CA GLU A 163 -15.37 15.35 7.02
C GLU A 163 -15.36 14.37 5.81
N ALA A 164 -15.12 13.09 6.07
CA ALA A 164 -14.87 12.10 5.03
C ALA A 164 -16.04 11.98 4.03
N VAL A 165 -17.26 11.90 4.51
CA VAL A 165 -18.44 11.76 3.64
C VAL A 165 -18.71 13.03 2.86
N ASP A 166 -18.45 14.21 3.42
CA ASP A 166 -18.57 15.49 2.71
C ASP A 166 -17.56 15.56 1.54
N LEU A 167 -16.34 15.07 1.74
CA LEU A 167 -15.32 14.97 0.67
C LEU A 167 -15.75 13.99 -0.43
N ILE A 168 -16.33 12.83 -0.06
CA ILE A 168 -16.86 11.85 -1.04
C ILE A 168 -17.96 12.51 -1.90
N LEU A 169 -18.91 13.19 -1.27
CA LEU A 169 -20.01 13.86 -1.99
C LEU A 169 -19.52 15.05 -2.81
N ALA A 170 -18.50 15.77 -2.35
CA ALA A 170 -17.87 16.85 -3.11
C ALA A 170 -17.17 16.30 -4.36
N ALA A 171 -16.49 15.16 -4.27
CA ALA A 171 -15.88 14.51 -5.43
C ALA A 171 -16.93 14.03 -6.43
N ASP A 172 -18.03 13.41 -5.98
CA ASP A 172 -19.15 13.00 -6.84
C ASP A 172 -19.79 14.19 -7.55
N LYS A 173 -20.05 15.28 -6.82
CA LYS A 173 -20.56 16.54 -7.40
C LYS A 173 -19.60 17.14 -8.42
N ALA A 174 -18.29 16.93 -8.26
CA ALA A 174 -17.29 17.36 -9.23
C ALA A 174 -17.21 16.44 -10.47
N GLY A 175 -18.01 15.36 -10.54
CA GLY A 175 -18.03 14.39 -11.62
C GLY A 175 -16.95 13.32 -11.51
N LEU A 176 -16.30 13.19 -10.34
CA LEU A 176 -15.29 12.16 -10.06
C LEU A 176 -15.94 10.97 -9.35
N LYS A 177 -15.33 9.79 -9.47
CA LYS A 177 -15.83 8.58 -8.82
C LYS A 177 -14.92 8.18 -7.67
N VAL A 178 -15.47 8.14 -6.45
CA VAL A 178 -14.79 7.57 -5.29
C VAL A 178 -15.08 6.08 -5.26
N GLU A 179 -14.05 5.28 -5.46
CA GLU A 179 -14.11 3.81 -5.51
C GLU A 179 -14.09 3.19 -4.11
N GLY A 180 -13.45 3.87 -3.15
CA GLY A 180 -13.32 3.34 -1.81
C GLY A 180 -12.57 4.23 -0.84
N LEU A 181 -12.19 3.61 0.27
CA LEU A 181 -11.47 4.24 1.37
C LEU A 181 -10.09 3.59 1.54
N SER A 182 -9.13 4.36 2.03
CA SER A 182 -7.84 3.84 2.51
C SER A 182 -7.49 4.41 3.88
N PHE A 183 -6.61 3.73 4.59
CA PHE A 183 -5.98 4.25 5.80
C PHE A 183 -4.57 3.68 5.97
N HIS A 184 -3.78 4.25 6.87
CA HIS A 184 -2.47 3.72 7.20
C HIS A 184 -2.18 3.92 8.69
N VAL A 185 -2.01 2.84 9.45
CA VAL A 185 -1.85 2.84 10.92
C VAL A 185 -0.44 3.22 11.42
N GLY A 186 0.41 3.76 10.54
CA GLY A 186 1.81 4.06 10.82
C GLY A 186 2.76 2.90 10.52
N SER A 187 4.06 3.19 10.32
CA SER A 187 5.06 2.15 10.00
C SER A 187 5.47 1.39 11.26
N GLN A 188 5.63 0.07 11.14
CA GLN A 188 5.97 -0.82 12.26
C GLN A 188 4.95 -0.67 13.41
N ALA A 189 3.67 -0.87 13.09
CA ALA A 189 2.55 -0.72 14.02
C ALA A 189 2.44 -1.96 14.92
N THR A 190 2.99 -1.89 16.12
CA THR A 190 2.96 -3.00 17.10
C THR A 190 1.69 -3.02 17.96
N ASN A 191 0.94 -1.91 17.98
CA ASN A 191 -0.38 -1.86 18.60
C ASN A 191 -1.45 -2.30 17.60
N PHE A 192 -1.92 -3.54 17.72
CA PHE A 192 -2.89 -4.14 16.80
C PHE A 192 -4.29 -3.53 16.88
N GLU A 193 -4.63 -2.88 18.01
CA GLU A 193 -5.89 -2.15 18.17
C GLU A 193 -6.04 -1.00 17.17
N ASN A 194 -4.95 -0.47 16.63
CA ASN A 194 -5.01 0.56 15.59
C ASN A 194 -5.71 0.05 14.32
N TYR A 195 -5.48 -1.23 13.93
CA TYR A 195 -6.19 -1.83 12.80
C TYR A 195 -7.67 -2.02 13.10
N VAL A 196 -8.01 -2.47 14.31
CA VAL A 196 -9.41 -2.61 14.73
C VAL A 196 -10.14 -1.26 14.68
N ALA A 197 -9.54 -0.22 15.27
CA ALA A 197 -10.10 1.12 15.26
C ALA A 197 -10.25 1.68 13.83
N ALA A 198 -9.23 1.51 12.99
CA ALA A 198 -9.24 1.99 11.61
C ALA A 198 -10.30 1.29 10.75
N LEU A 199 -10.44 -0.04 10.88
CA LEU A 199 -11.46 -0.82 10.17
C LEU A 199 -12.88 -0.41 10.58
N ASN A 200 -13.12 -0.17 11.88
CA ASN A 200 -14.42 0.32 12.36
C ASN A 200 -14.71 1.74 11.85
N LEU A 201 -13.73 2.65 11.84
CA LEU A 201 -13.87 3.97 11.25
C LEU A 201 -14.22 3.89 9.76
N ALA A 202 -13.51 3.07 8.99
CA ALA A 202 -13.80 2.87 7.57
C ALA A 202 -15.22 2.33 7.35
N ALA A 203 -15.65 1.33 8.12
CA ALA A 203 -17.01 0.78 8.04
C ALA A 203 -18.09 1.82 8.33
N ASN A 204 -17.87 2.67 9.35
CA ASN A 204 -18.80 3.77 9.70
C ASN A 204 -18.90 4.79 8.54
N VAL A 205 -17.78 5.19 7.94
CA VAL A 205 -17.78 6.10 6.78
C VAL A 205 -18.47 5.46 5.57
N PHE A 206 -18.27 4.16 5.32
CA PHE A 206 -18.99 3.43 4.28
C PHE A 206 -20.49 3.47 4.48
N GLN A 207 -20.96 3.20 5.71
CA GLN A 207 -22.37 3.19 6.04
C GLN A 207 -22.97 4.59 5.91
N GLU A 208 -22.32 5.61 6.49
CA GLU A 208 -22.79 7.00 6.39
C GLU A 208 -22.85 7.49 4.94
N ALA A 209 -21.86 7.16 4.11
CA ALA A 209 -21.89 7.51 2.69
C ALA A 209 -23.09 6.89 1.98
N ARG A 210 -23.41 5.61 2.26
CA ARG A 210 -24.60 4.92 1.74
C ARG A 210 -25.89 5.60 2.20
N ASP A 211 -25.99 5.92 3.47
CA ASP A 211 -27.18 6.59 4.05
C ASP A 211 -27.42 7.97 3.43
N ARG A 212 -26.33 8.64 3.02
CA ARG A 212 -26.36 9.92 2.29
C ARG A 212 -26.47 9.75 0.75
N GLY A 213 -26.69 8.54 0.25
CA GLY A 213 -26.97 8.23 -1.16
C GLY A 213 -25.77 7.89 -2.03
N TYR A 214 -24.55 7.80 -1.47
CA TYR A 214 -23.36 7.39 -2.22
C TYR A 214 -23.11 5.88 -2.06
N THR A 215 -23.46 5.10 -3.08
CA THR A 215 -23.44 3.61 -3.02
C THR A 215 -22.39 2.97 -3.93
N ARG A 216 -21.47 3.77 -4.51
CA ARG A 216 -20.52 3.29 -5.54
C ARG A 216 -19.23 2.71 -4.99
N MET A 217 -18.92 2.94 -3.71
CA MET A 217 -17.72 2.40 -3.10
C MET A 217 -17.80 0.89 -2.96
N ASN A 218 -16.74 0.20 -3.39
CA ASN A 218 -16.60 -1.24 -3.31
C ASN A 218 -15.19 -1.68 -2.89
N LEU A 219 -14.34 -0.76 -2.39
CA LEU A 219 -12.95 -1.00 -2.07
C LEU A 219 -12.59 -0.44 -0.70
N VAL A 220 -11.84 -1.24 0.08
CA VAL A 220 -11.15 -0.81 1.31
C VAL A 220 -9.68 -1.18 1.22
N ASP A 221 -8.82 -0.20 1.30
CA ASP A 221 -7.38 -0.37 1.41
C ASP A 221 -6.96 -0.18 2.88
N ILE A 222 -6.51 -1.26 3.50
CA ILE A 222 -6.08 -1.27 4.90
C ILE A 222 -4.65 -0.78 5.10
N GLY A 223 -4.03 -0.30 4.02
CA GLY A 223 -2.70 0.32 4.00
C GLY A 223 -1.56 -0.61 4.36
N GLY A 224 -0.49 0.01 4.83
CA GLY A 224 0.69 -0.69 5.34
C GLY A 224 0.78 -0.65 6.87
N GLY A 225 2.01 -0.78 7.35
CA GLY A 225 2.30 -0.72 8.79
C GLY A 225 2.58 -2.06 9.44
N PHE A 226 2.39 -3.17 8.73
CA PHE A 226 2.60 -4.53 9.23
C PHE A 226 3.99 -4.68 9.84
N PRO A 227 4.07 -5.07 11.14
CA PRO A 227 5.33 -5.09 11.84
C PRO A 227 6.18 -6.30 11.48
N VAL A 228 7.49 -6.09 11.50
CA VAL A 228 8.52 -7.13 11.35
C VAL A 228 9.09 -7.44 12.73
N PRO A 229 9.29 -8.70 13.08
CA PRO A 229 9.83 -9.10 14.37
C PRO A 229 11.34 -8.85 14.47
N TYR A 230 11.75 -7.57 14.63
CA TYR A 230 13.14 -7.22 14.87
C TYR A 230 13.65 -7.68 16.24
N ASP A 231 12.73 -7.89 17.18
CA ASP A 231 12.99 -8.43 18.50
C ASP A 231 11.78 -9.24 19.02
N ALA A 232 11.93 -9.84 20.19
CA ALA A 232 10.93 -10.73 20.79
C ALA A 232 9.68 -10.00 21.32
N THR A 233 9.64 -8.66 21.30
CA THR A 233 8.48 -7.88 21.78
C THR A 233 7.39 -7.75 20.74
N VAL A 234 7.74 -7.93 19.46
CA VAL A 234 6.79 -7.88 18.36
C VAL A 234 6.00 -9.18 18.28
N LYS A 235 4.68 -9.08 18.40
CA LYS A 235 3.78 -10.23 18.31
C LYS A 235 3.82 -10.85 16.91
N PRO A 236 3.57 -12.19 16.81
CA PRO A 236 3.56 -12.90 15.53
C PRO A 236 2.53 -12.32 14.55
N PHE A 237 2.88 -12.28 13.25
CA PHE A 237 1.98 -11.84 12.19
C PHE A 237 0.65 -12.62 12.16
N ALA A 238 0.66 -13.91 12.51
CA ALA A 238 -0.56 -14.73 12.55
C ALA A 238 -1.60 -14.19 13.55
N GLU A 239 -1.16 -13.58 14.68
CA GLU A 239 -2.08 -12.96 15.64
C GLU A 239 -2.76 -11.73 15.03
N LEU A 240 -1.98 -10.84 14.39
CA LEU A 240 -2.51 -9.67 13.68
C LEU A 240 -3.45 -10.09 12.55
N ALA A 241 -3.04 -11.06 11.75
CA ALA A 241 -3.84 -11.57 10.63
C ALA A 241 -5.18 -12.15 11.11
N GLY A 242 -5.18 -12.88 12.23
CA GLY A 242 -6.42 -13.38 12.84
C GLY A 242 -7.38 -12.26 13.25
N ILE A 243 -6.87 -11.19 13.86
CA ILE A 243 -7.65 -9.99 14.24
C ILE A 243 -8.22 -9.32 12.99
N ILE A 244 -7.37 -9.04 12.00
CA ILE A 244 -7.80 -8.38 10.76
C ILE A 244 -8.87 -9.20 10.04
N ASN A 245 -8.68 -10.51 9.87
CA ASN A 245 -9.67 -11.38 9.21
C ASN A 245 -11.02 -11.34 9.93
N SER A 246 -11.01 -11.45 11.28
CA SER A 246 -12.23 -11.37 12.09
C SER A 246 -12.98 -10.06 11.91
N GLU A 247 -12.26 -8.93 11.89
CA GLU A 247 -12.86 -7.61 11.68
C GLU A 247 -13.37 -7.42 10.25
N LEU A 248 -12.64 -7.88 9.25
CA LEU A 248 -13.06 -7.82 7.85
C LEU A 248 -14.36 -8.62 7.62
N ASP A 249 -14.44 -9.82 8.19
CA ASP A 249 -15.65 -10.66 8.07
C ASP A 249 -16.86 -10.08 8.81
N ARG A 250 -16.61 -9.39 9.93
CA ARG A 250 -17.66 -8.73 10.71
C ARG A 250 -18.18 -7.45 10.06
N LEU A 251 -17.29 -6.66 9.43
CA LEU A 251 -17.56 -5.28 9.01
C LEU A 251 -17.91 -5.15 7.53
N PHE A 252 -17.34 -5.99 6.67
CA PHE A 252 -17.44 -5.81 5.23
C PHE A 252 -17.99 -7.06 4.54
N PRO A 253 -19.03 -6.92 3.67
CA PRO A 253 -19.50 -7.97 2.80
C PRO A 253 -18.39 -8.59 1.95
N GLN A 254 -18.59 -9.81 1.45
CA GLN A 254 -17.57 -10.54 0.70
C GLN A 254 -17.27 -9.96 -0.70
N ASP A 255 -18.17 -9.15 -1.23
CA ASP A 255 -18.02 -8.44 -2.51
C ASP A 255 -17.21 -7.14 -2.43
N ILE A 256 -16.89 -6.68 -1.21
CA ILE A 256 -15.97 -5.55 -1.03
C ILE A 256 -14.54 -6.04 -1.28
N GLN A 257 -13.86 -5.38 -2.21
CA GLN A 257 -12.44 -5.59 -2.48
C GLN A 257 -11.60 -5.05 -1.34
N ILE A 258 -10.69 -5.88 -0.82
CA ILE A 258 -9.79 -5.48 0.26
C ILE A 258 -8.36 -5.46 -0.27
N LEU A 259 -7.69 -4.32 -0.12
CA LEU A 259 -6.26 -4.14 -0.44
C LEU A 259 -5.45 -3.98 0.83
N ALA A 260 -4.15 -4.27 0.75
CA ALA A 260 -3.14 -3.85 1.72
C ALA A 260 -1.85 -3.45 1.01
N GLU A 261 -1.11 -2.52 1.61
CA GLU A 261 0.12 -1.94 1.07
C GLU A 261 1.38 -2.33 1.91
N PRO A 262 1.66 -3.64 2.13
CA PRO A 262 2.85 -4.03 2.87
C PRO A 262 4.12 -3.66 2.10
N GLY A 263 4.99 -2.85 2.73
CA GLY A 263 6.33 -2.57 2.24
C GLY A 263 7.37 -3.31 3.07
N ARG A 264 7.64 -2.79 4.27
CA ARG A 264 8.62 -3.33 5.22
C ARG A 264 8.46 -4.83 5.45
N PHE A 265 7.24 -5.31 5.69
CA PHE A 265 6.97 -6.73 5.94
C PHE A 265 7.50 -7.64 4.83
N LEU A 266 7.42 -7.21 3.58
CA LEU A 266 7.82 -8.02 2.44
C LEU A 266 9.34 -8.06 2.20
N VAL A 267 10.08 -7.00 2.59
CA VAL A 267 11.50 -6.85 2.20
C VAL A 267 12.49 -6.91 3.37
N ALA A 268 12.07 -6.64 4.60
CA ALA A 268 13.01 -6.40 5.69
C ALA A 268 13.85 -7.63 6.06
N THR A 269 13.27 -8.84 6.04
CA THR A 269 14.00 -10.08 6.36
C THR A 269 14.78 -10.62 5.16
N ALA A 270 14.56 -10.09 3.96
CA ALA A 270 15.19 -10.54 2.72
C ALA A 270 16.54 -9.87 2.43
N ALA A 271 16.94 -8.86 3.20
CA ALA A 271 18.16 -8.10 2.92
C ALA A 271 19.17 -8.22 4.07
N VAL A 272 20.44 -8.37 3.71
CA VAL A 272 21.58 -8.36 4.63
C VAL A 272 22.59 -7.32 4.19
N ALA A 273 22.99 -6.44 5.10
CA ALA A 273 24.09 -5.50 4.88
C ALA A 273 25.39 -6.11 5.41
N ILE A 274 26.44 -6.06 4.59
CA ILE A 274 27.77 -6.50 4.94
C ILE A 274 28.71 -5.29 4.94
N SER A 275 29.42 -5.08 6.03
CA SER A 275 30.41 -4.00 6.16
C SER A 275 31.70 -4.51 6.80
N GLN A 276 32.80 -3.80 6.54
CA GLN A 276 34.11 -4.07 7.15
C GLN A 276 34.36 -3.03 8.25
N ILE A 277 34.83 -3.49 9.40
CA ILE A 277 35.36 -2.60 10.44
C ILE A 277 36.75 -2.14 10.00
N ILE A 278 36.90 -0.82 9.76
CA ILE A 278 38.16 -0.21 9.27
C ILE A 278 38.93 0.52 10.37
N GLY A 279 38.38 0.57 11.59
CA GLY A 279 39.03 1.22 12.75
C GLY A 279 38.29 0.86 14.04
N LYS A 280 39.01 0.96 15.16
CA LYS A 280 38.50 0.85 16.53
C LYS A 280 38.88 2.06 17.32
#